data_f4c54fdc61d562c52c1cc42a8d805567
#
_entry.id   f4c54fdc61d562c52c1cc42a8d805567
#
_cell.length_a   1.000
_cell.length_b   1.000
_cell.length_c   1.000
_cell.angle_alpha   90.00
_cell.angle_beta   90.00
_cell.angle_gamma   90.00
#
_symmetry.space_group_name_H-M   'P 1'
#
loop_
_entity.id
_entity.type
_entity.pdbx_description
1 polymer ?
#
loop_
_entity_poly.entity_id
_entity_poly.type
_entity_poly.pdbx_seq_one_letter_code
_entity_poly.pdbx_strand_id
1 'polypeptide(L)'
;MDKFVTSQNYICVSGYGWSGSSACVDLLKEFEGFGALQGEFRIAKDPYGLRDLEGSLVHNWDFIRHDVAIRDFLAFCKVLSRETGLFSKVGKNFANKLNIDFMLESKSYINRLTNMTYLGDTFVHRYNIPAYKNFIMKARNKLGKNNAKLMYFARPNEVDFIRETRDYIDSLFVNYMSIEKINTLVLDQAIPPTNIIGTSKYFKNIKIIIVDRDPRDIYVNMIRGRGLLGPELIKRDSVDKYIKWHTLMRKMSKNDKNNKDILKKVIRLNFEDLVLDYDSSVAKIFDFIGVNGVHSQKYKFFNPNASAANIGLWKEYHNQEVMQEIANMIPEYCIDI
;
A
#
# COMPACT_ATOMS: atom_id res chain seq x y z
N MET A 1 -25.44 24.38 -6.98
CA MET A 1 -25.22 22.99 -6.53
C MET A 1 -24.05 23.02 -5.56
N ASP A 2 -24.36 23.19 -4.29
CA ASP A 2 -23.37 23.22 -3.23
C ASP A 2 -22.70 21.86 -3.11
N LYS A 3 -21.44 21.80 -3.48
CA LYS A 3 -20.58 20.65 -3.18
C LYS A 3 -20.39 20.63 -1.66
N PHE A 4 -21.21 19.85 -0.96
CA PHE A 4 -20.83 19.38 0.36
C PHE A 4 -19.53 18.57 0.19
N VAL A 5 -18.41 19.23 0.33
CA VAL A 5 -17.12 18.59 0.52
C VAL A 5 -17.11 18.12 1.98
N THR A 6 -17.84 17.04 2.24
CA THR A 6 -17.60 16.26 3.47
C THR A 6 -16.17 15.75 3.39
N SER A 7 -15.37 16.05 4.38
CA SER A 7 -13.98 15.58 4.46
C SER A 7 -14.01 14.05 4.34
N GLN A 8 -13.32 13.50 3.32
CA GLN A 8 -13.23 12.07 3.11
C GLN A 8 -12.45 11.44 4.26
N ASN A 9 -12.97 10.37 4.83
CA ASN A 9 -12.30 9.62 5.88
C ASN A 9 -11.72 8.33 5.31
N TYR A 10 -10.50 8.04 5.70
CA TYR A 10 -9.80 6.83 5.29
C TYR A 10 -9.44 5.97 6.48
N ILE A 11 -9.60 4.65 6.31
CA ILE A 11 -9.03 3.65 7.21
C ILE A 11 -8.10 2.78 6.39
N CYS A 12 -6.83 2.74 6.78
CA CYS A 12 -5.89 1.80 6.20
C CYS A 12 -5.77 0.59 7.11
N VAL A 13 -6.07 -0.58 6.58
CA VAL A 13 -5.72 -1.85 7.23
C VAL A 13 -4.44 -2.38 6.61
N SER A 14 -3.45 -2.69 7.43
CA SER A 14 -2.16 -3.19 6.99
C SER A 14 -1.64 -4.31 7.87
N GLY A 15 -0.73 -5.09 7.32
CA GLY A 15 -0.03 -6.15 8.02
C GLY A 15 1.31 -6.46 7.37
N TYR A 16 2.06 -7.36 8.00
CA TYR A 16 3.40 -7.74 7.54
C TYR A 16 3.42 -8.86 6.48
N GLY A 17 2.26 -9.20 5.94
CA GLY A 17 2.04 -10.35 5.06
C GLY A 17 1.57 -11.58 5.84
N TRP A 18 0.57 -12.25 5.33
CA TRP A 18 -0.10 -13.41 5.96
C TRP A 18 -0.59 -13.19 7.39
N SER A 19 -0.67 -11.96 7.84
CA SER A 19 -1.08 -11.57 9.19
C SER A 19 -2.60 -11.50 9.39
N GLY A 20 -3.41 -11.80 8.37
CA GLY A 20 -4.86 -11.75 8.48
C GLY A 20 -5.49 -10.36 8.34
N SER A 21 -4.77 -9.37 7.80
CA SER A 21 -5.28 -8.00 7.60
C SER A 21 -6.57 -7.96 6.76
N SER A 22 -6.72 -8.86 5.79
CA SER A 22 -7.95 -8.96 4.98
C SER A 22 -9.21 -9.26 5.80
N ALA A 23 -9.09 -10.03 6.88
CA ALA A 23 -10.21 -10.28 7.80
C ALA A 23 -10.70 -8.98 8.47
N CYS A 24 -9.79 -8.10 8.85
CA CYS A 24 -10.13 -6.79 9.39
C CYS A 24 -10.76 -5.86 8.33
N VAL A 25 -10.29 -5.93 7.06
CA VAL A 25 -10.94 -5.22 5.94
C VAL A 25 -12.38 -5.72 5.76
N ASP A 26 -12.59 -7.04 5.80
CA ASP A 26 -13.90 -7.65 5.66
C ASP A 26 -14.83 -7.27 6.82
N LEU A 27 -14.33 -7.27 8.06
CA LEU A 27 -15.08 -6.79 9.21
C LEU A 27 -15.54 -5.34 9.03
N LEU A 28 -14.66 -4.45 8.58
CA LEU A 28 -14.99 -3.03 8.42
C LEU A 28 -16.07 -2.77 7.36
N LYS A 29 -16.23 -3.65 6.36
CA LYS A 29 -17.33 -3.55 5.38
C LYS A 29 -18.72 -3.82 5.97
N GLU A 30 -18.81 -4.38 7.16
CA GLU A 30 -20.06 -4.72 7.83
C GLU A 30 -20.74 -3.51 8.49
N PHE A 31 -20.06 -2.36 8.51
CA PHE A 31 -20.56 -1.16 9.18
C PHE A 31 -21.20 -0.19 8.21
N GLU A 32 -22.28 0.47 8.67
CA GLU A 32 -23.01 1.44 7.86
C GLU A 32 -22.13 2.65 7.51
N GLY A 33 -22.15 3.04 6.24
CA GLY A 33 -21.35 4.14 5.71
C GLY A 33 -19.89 3.78 5.41
N PHE A 34 -19.47 2.53 5.64
CA PHE A 34 -18.12 2.05 5.29
C PHE A 34 -18.15 1.26 3.98
N GLY A 35 -17.09 1.40 3.21
CA GLY A 35 -16.85 0.57 2.04
C GLY A 35 -15.38 0.30 1.85
N ALA A 36 -15.04 -0.80 1.21
CA ALA A 36 -13.66 -1.16 0.96
C ALA A 36 -13.34 -1.22 -0.53
N LEU A 37 -12.21 -0.64 -0.91
CA LEU A 37 -11.70 -0.78 -2.27
C LEU A 37 -11.25 -2.23 -2.53
N GLN A 38 -11.71 -2.80 -3.62
CA GLN A 38 -11.32 -4.14 -4.01
C GLN A 38 -9.85 -4.21 -4.42
N GLY A 39 -9.05 -4.91 -3.63
CA GLY A 39 -7.61 -5.12 -3.81
C GLY A 39 -6.75 -4.07 -3.13
N GLU A 40 -5.46 -4.34 -3.06
CA GLU A 40 -4.49 -3.50 -2.37
C GLU A 40 -4.23 -2.19 -3.12
N PHE A 41 -4.38 -1.06 -2.45
CA PHE A 41 -4.09 0.28 -2.98
C PHE A 41 -2.72 0.75 -2.51
N ARG A 42 -1.68 0.50 -3.29
CA ARG A 42 -0.29 0.62 -2.87
C ARG A 42 0.48 1.80 -3.50
N ILE A 43 -0.21 2.78 -4.05
CA ILE A 43 0.40 3.92 -4.77
C ILE A 43 1.41 4.71 -3.91
N ALA A 44 1.20 4.73 -2.58
CA ALA A 44 2.07 5.46 -1.66
C ALA A 44 3.42 4.76 -1.42
N LYS A 45 3.45 3.42 -1.46
CA LYS A 45 4.57 2.61 -0.97
C LYS A 45 5.29 1.77 -2.02
N ASP A 46 4.63 1.44 -3.13
CA ASP A 46 5.25 0.62 -4.18
C ASP A 46 6.34 1.40 -4.93
N PRO A 47 7.33 0.71 -5.50
CA PRO A 47 8.34 1.33 -6.35
C PRO A 47 7.72 2.21 -7.43
N TYR A 48 8.33 3.37 -7.67
CA TYR A 48 7.84 4.42 -8.57
C TYR A 48 6.54 5.10 -8.12
N GLY A 49 6.07 4.83 -6.89
CA GLY A 49 4.92 5.48 -6.30
C GLY A 49 5.23 6.86 -5.70
N LEU A 50 4.30 7.34 -4.87
CA LEU A 50 4.36 8.71 -4.32
C LEU A 50 5.62 8.97 -3.47
N ARG A 51 6.10 7.95 -2.74
CA ARG A 51 7.31 8.08 -1.91
C ARG A 51 8.57 8.29 -2.76
N ASP A 52 8.71 7.56 -3.85
CA ASP A 52 9.86 7.70 -4.75
C ASP A 52 9.78 9.02 -5.52
N LEU A 53 8.59 9.44 -5.90
CA LEU A 53 8.33 10.73 -6.51
C LEU A 53 8.74 11.87 -5.56
N GLU A 54 8.28 11.86 -4.30
CA GLU A 54 8.69 12.84 -3.29
C GLU A 54 10.20 12.85 -3.08
N GLY A 55 10.78 11.65 -2.92
CA GLY A 55 12.22 11.50 -2.76
C GLY A 55 13.02 12.18 -3.86
N SER A 56 12.52 12.13 -5.08
CA SER A 56 13.20 12.67 -6.26
C SER A 56 12.90 14.15 -6.53
N LEU A 57 11.69 14.63 -6.20
CA LEU A 57 11.29 16.01 -6.47
C LEU A 57 11.61 16.96 -5.31
N VAL A 58 11.62 16.46 -4.07
CA VAL A 58 11.75 17.29 -2.87
C VAL A 58 13.11 17.08 -2.18
N HIS A 59 13.40 15.83 -1.81
CA HIS A 59 14.54 15.56 -0.92
C HIS A 59 15.88 15.40 -1.63
N ASN A 60 15.88 14.77 -2.80
CA ASN A 60 17.08 14.46 -3.58
C ASN A 60 16.95 15.03 -5.00
N TRP A 61 16.54 16.29 -5.06
CA TRP A 61 16.31 16.94 -6.37
C TRP A 61 17.62 17.06 -7.17
N ASP A 62 17.52 16.70 -8.44
CA ASP A 62 18.56 16.88 -9.44
C ASP A 62 17.91 17.12 -10.80
N PHE A 63 18.61 17.87 -11.67
CA PHE A 63 18.10 18.30 -12.98
C PHE A 63 17.66 17.14 -13.88
N ILE A 64 18.23 15.95 -13.74
CA ILE A 64 17.83 14.80 -14.54
C ILE A 64 16.87 13.90 -13.78
N ARG A 65 17.05 13.78 -12.47
CA ARG A 65 16.30 12.85 -11.62
C ARG A 65 14.81 13.11 -11.64
N HIS A 66 14.39 14.37 -11.55
CA HIS A 66 12.99 14.74 -11.42
C HIS A 66 12.14 14.35 -12.66
N ASP A 67 12.65 14.55 -13.88
CA ASP A 67 11.92 14.16 -15.10
C ASP A 67 11.78 12.64 -15.20
N VAL A 68 12.83 11.89 -14.85
CA VAL A 68 12.79 10.42 -14.83
C VAL A 68 11.76 9.92 -13.82
N ALA A 69 11.77 10.47 -12.61
CA ALA A 69 10.81 10.08 -11.55
C ALA A 69 9.35 10.35 -11.96
N ILE A 70 9.07 11.46 -12.61
CA ILE A 70 7.74 11.77 -13.14
C ILE A 70 7.30 10.74 -14.19
N ARG A 71 8.20 10.36 -15.10
CA ARG A 71 7.89 9.36 -16.13
C ARG A 71 7.65 7.99 -15.55
N ASP A 72 8.46 7.59 -14.57
CA ASP A 72 8.31 6.32 -13.87
C ASP A 72 7.00 6.28 -13.07
N PHE A 73 6.67 7.38 -12.39
CA PHE A 73 5.37 7.51 -11.70
C PHE A 73 4.19 7.41 -12.68
N LEU A 74 4.22 8.12 -13.81
CA LEU A 74 3.14 8.03 -14.82
C LEU A 74 3.06 6.64 -15.46
N ALA A 75 4.20 5.98 -15.66
CA ALA A 75 4.23 4.60 -16.15
C ALA A 75 3.64 3.62 -15.13
N PHE A 76 3.92 3.83 -13.83
CA PHE A 76 3.30 3.08 -12.74
C PHE A 76 1.79 3.33 -12.66
N CYS A 77 1.35 4.59 -12.72
CA CYS A 77 -0.08 4.94 -12.79
C CYS A 77 -0.80 4.24 -13.95
N LYS A 78 -0.13 4.09 -15.10
CA LYS A 78 -0.67 3.34 -16.23
C LYS A 78 -0.86 1.85 -15.92
N VAL A 79 0.02 1.25 -15.11
CA VAL A 79 -0.14 -0.14 -14.62
C VAL A 79 -1.32 -0.24 -13.65
N LEU A 80 -1.45 0.73 -12.74
CA LEU A 80 -2.57 0.77 -11.78
C LEU A 80 -3.92 0.95 -12.47
N SER A 81 -3.96 1.79 -13.50
CA SER A 81 -5.17 2.17 -14.24
C SER A 81 -5.78 1.01 -15.03
N ARG A 82 -4.95 0.27 -15.78
CA ARG A 82 -5.42 -0.69 -16.78
C ARG A 82 -5.83 -2.02 -16.20
N GLU A 83 -6.67 -2.74 -16.95
CA GLU A 83 -6.99 -4.13 -16.71
C GLU A 83 -5.85 -5.08 -17.13
N THR A 84 -5.77 -6.24 -16.48
CA THR A 84 -4.87 -7.32 -16.92
C THR A 84 -5.46 -8.02 -18.12
N GLY A 85 -4.85 -7.90 -19.26
CA GLY A 85 -5.27 -8.62 -20.47
C GLY A 85 -4.44 -9.86 -20.72
N LEU A 86 -4.96 -10.76 -21.57
CA LEU A 86 -4.33 -12.06 -21.88
C LEU A 86 -2.88 -11.90 -22.42
N PHE A 87 -2.60 -10.84 -23.16
CA PHE A 87 -1.30 -10.52 -23.75
C PHE A 87 -0.72 -9.19 -23.26
N SER A 88 -1.35 -8.55 -22.28
CA SER A 88 -0.88 -7.29 -21.69
C SER A 88 -0.20 -7.52 -20.35
N LYS A 89 0.63 -6.56 -19.95
CA LYS A 89 1.21 -6.56 -18.60
C LYS A 89 0.11 -6.53 -17.54
N VAL A 90 0.39 -7.10 -16.38
CA VAL A 90 -0.48 -7.06 -15.21
C VAL A 90 -0.94 -5.65 -14.92
N GLY A 91 -2.24 -5.48 -14.66
CA GLY A 91 -2.87 -4.23 -14.25
C GLY A 91 -3.68 -4.41 -12.97
N LYS A 92 -4.08 -3.31 -12.35
CA LYS A 92 -4.91 -3.30 -11.14
C LYS A 92 -6.37 -2.92 -11.41
N ASN A 93 -6.65 -2.42 -12.61
CA ASN A 93 -7.97 -1.98 -13.08
C ASN A 93 -8.63 -0.89 -12.20
N PHE A 94 -7.82 0.00 -11.63
CA PHE A 94 -8.37 1.06 -10.78
C PHE A 94 -9.17 2.10 -11.55
N ALA A 95 -8.94 2.29 -12.86
CA ALA A 95 -9.79 3.18 -13.65
C ALA A 95 -11.27 2.75 -13.58
N ASN A 96 -11.55 1.48 -13.83
CA ASN A 96 -12.92 0.95 -13.77
C ASN A 96 -13.43 0.85 -12.31
N LYS A 97 -12.60 0.33 -11.39
CA LYS A 97 -12.99 0.16 -9.98
C LYS A 97 -13.36 1.48 -9.31
N LEU A 98 -12.67 2.56 -9.64
CA LEU A 98 -12.91 3.89 -9.09
C LEU A 98 -13.85 4.74 -9.95
N ASN A 99 -14.23 4.24 -11.12
CA ASN A 99 -15.05 4.95 -12.11
C ASN A 99 -14.50 6.35 -12.42
N ILE A 100 -13.21 6.41 -12.79
CA ILE A 100 -12.50 7.65 -13.11
C ILE A 100 -11.56 7.48 -14.30
N ASP A 101 -11.20 8.57 -14.95
CA ASP A 101 -9.99 8.59 -15.81
C ASP A 101 -8.75 8.73 -14.92
N PHE A 102 -8.25 7.59 -14.44
CA PHE A 102 -7.10 7.52 -13.55
C PHE A 102 -5.85 8.20 -14.15
N MET A 103 -5.66 8.10 -15.46
CA MET A 103 -4.51 8.70 -16.12
C MET A 103 -4.64 10.20 -16.28
N LEU A 104 -5.84 10.72 -16.49
CA LEU A 104 -6.11 12.15 -16.53
C LEU A 104 -5.83 12.78 -15.16
N GLU A 105 -6.34 12.17 -14.07
CA GLU A 105 -6.08 12.61 -12.70
C GLU A 105 -4.58 12.61 -12.37
N SER A 106 -3.88 11.52 -12.74
CA SER A 106 -2.43 11.41 -12.50
C SER A 106 -1.62 12.46 -13.28
N LYS A 107 -1.99 12.74 -14.52
CA LYS A 107 -1.35 13.81 -15.32
C LYS A 107 -1.67 15.19 -14.77
N SER A 108 -2.92 15.44 -14.34
CA SER A 108 -3.32 16.69 -13.71
C SER A 108 -2.53 16.95 -12.43
N TYR A 109 -2.34 15.92 -11.59
CA TYR A 109 -1.49 15.99 -10.41
C TYR A 109 -0.04 16.37 -10.77
N ILE A 110 0.58 15.70 -11.73
CA ILE A 110 1.93 16.03 -12.18
C ILE A 110 2.01 17.45 -12.74
N ASN A 111 1.00 17.90 -13.48
CA ASN A 111 0.98 19.26 -14.00
C ASN A 111 0.98 20.32 -12.89
N ARG A 112 0.26 20.08 -11.78
CA ARG A 112 0.26 20.99 -10.62
C ARG A 112 1.60 21.04 -9.88
N LEU A 113 2.41 19.97 -9.96
CA LEU A 113 3.78 19.94 -9.41
C LEU A 113 4.84 20.48 -10.36
N THR A 114 4.49 20.69 -11.65
CA THR A 114 5.43 21.04 -12.71
C THR A 114 5.52 22.56 -12.89
N ASN A 115 6.73 23.11 -12.80
CA ASN A 115 6.96 24.52 -13.02
C ASN A 115 6.91 24.90 -14.50
N MET A 116 7.48 24.06 -15.38
CA MET A 116 7.44 24.23 -16.84
C MET A 116 7.67 22.90 -17.56
N THR A 117 7.26 22.86 -18.83
CA THR A 117 7.58 21.76 -19.74
C THR A 117 8.33 22.30 -20.97
N TYR A 118 9.20 21.47 -21.55
CA TYR A 118 9.97 21.81 -22.73
C TYR A 118 10.25 20.57 -23.58
N LEU A 119 10.64 20.77 -24.85
CA LEU A 119 11.08 19.67 -25.70
C LEU A 119 12.59 19.46 -25.53
N GLY A 120 12.99 18.28 -25.15
CA GLY A 120 14.38 17.94 -24.90
C GLY A 120 14.67 16.44 -25.04
N ASP A 121 15.95 16.10 -24.95
CA ASP A 121 16.43 14.72 -24.91
C ASP A 121 17.58 14.63 -23.91
N THR A 122 17.57 13.63 -23.04
CA THR A 122 18.65 13.34 -22.10
C THR A 122 19.19 11.94 -22.34
N PHE A 123 20.50 11.76 -22.06
CA PHE A 123 21.18 10.46 -22.21
C PHE A 123 20.59 9.37 -21.30
N VAL A 124 20.02 9.74 -20.15
CA VAL A 124 19.40 8.81 -19.18
C VAL A 124 18.22 8.05 -19.82
N HIS A 125 17.47 8.72 -20.72
CA HIS A 125 16.39 8.06 -21.45
C HIS A 125 16.87 6.93 -22.37
N ARG A 126 18.19 6.82 -22.57
CA ARG A 126 18.82 5.82 -23.45
C ARG A 126 19.33 4.62 -22.71
N TYR A 127 19.44 4.64 -21.36
CA TYR A 127 19.99 3.52 -20.59
C TYR A 127 19.22 2.22 -20.76
N ASN A 128 17.91 2.29 -20.86
CA ASN A 128 17.04 1.13 -21.00
C ASN A 128 16.57 0.88 -22.44
N ILE A 129 17.21 1.51 -23.42
CA ILE A 129 16.87 1.33 -24.83
C ILE A 129 17.80 0.27 -25.45
N PRO A 130 17.26 -0.76 -26.13
CA PRO A 130 18.08 -1.71 -26.89
C PRO A 130 19.04 -1.01 -27.88
N ALA A 131 20.23 -1.57 -28.05
CA ALA A 131 21.30 -0.96 -28.87
C ALA A 131 20.82 -0.57 -30.28
N TYR A 132 20.00 -1.40 -30.92
CA TYR A 132 19.44 -1.10 -32.25
C TYR A 132 18.56 0.16 -32.28
N LYS A 133 17.74 0.39 -31.22
CA LYS A 133 16.94 1.63 -31.12
C LYS A 133 17.83 2.85 -30.92
N ASN A 134 18.88 2.71 -30.12
CA ASN A 134 19.84 3.78 -29.93
C ASN A 134 20.57 4.12 -31.24
N PHE A 135 20.93 3.11 -32.06
CA PHE A 135 21.48 3.32 -33.40
C PHE A 135 20.52 4.08 -34.30
N ILE A 136 19.24 3.67 -34.35
CA ILE A 136 18.20 4.37 -35.14
C ILE A 136 18.08 5.83 -34.71
N MET A 137 18.09 6.11 -33.39
CA MET A 137 18.01 7.48 -32.85
C MET A 137 19.23 8.31 -33.29
N LYS A 138 20.43 7.74 -33.23
CA LYS A 138 21.66 8.40 -33.75
C LYS A 138 21.58 8.70 -35.25
N ALA A 139 21.09 7.74 -36.06
CA ALA A 139 20.89 7.93 -37.47
C ALA A 139 19.86 9.04 -37.77
N ARG A 140 18.74 9.07 -37.03
CA ARG A 140 17.73 10.14 -37.15
C ARG A 140 18.32 11.51 -36.83
N ASN A 141 19.13 11.63 -35.75
CA ASN A 141 19.78 12.88 -35.41
C ASN A 141 20.73 13.37 -36.52
N LYS A 142 21.49 12.45 -37.15
CA LYS A 142 22.34 12.79 -38.31
C LYS A 142 21.55 13.29 -39.54
N LEU A 143 20.30 12.86 -39.66
CA LEU A 143 19.38 13.30 -40.72
C LEU A 143 18.58 14.57 -40.31
N GLY A 144 18.98 15.27 -39.26
CA GLY A 144 18.30 16.47 -38.79
C GLY A 144 16.91 16.24 -38.16
N LYS A 145 16.54 14.95 -37.94
CA LYS A 145 15.24 14.63 -37.29
C LYS A 145 15.39 14.70 -35.79
N ASN A 146 14.61 15.59 -35.17
CA ASN A 146 14.60 15.79 -33.71
C ASN A 146 13.99 14.57 -33.00
N ASN A 147 14.68 14.05 -31.99
CA ASN A 147 14.20 13.00 -31.08
C ASN A 147 13.69 13.57 -29.74
N ALA A 148 13.52 14.89 -29.68
CA ALA A 148 13.05 15.57 -28.47
C ALA A 148 11.69 15.01 -28.01
N LYS A 149 11.57 14.86 -26.70
CA LYS A 149 10.36 14.45 -26.00
C LYS A 149 9.91 15.57 -25.08
N LEU A 150 8.66 15.54 -24.67
CA LEU A 150 8.19 16.41 -23.62
C LEU A 150 8.97 16.11 -22.34
N MET A 151 9.64 17.12 -21.80
CA MET A 151 10.41 17.09 -20.55
C MET A 151 9.65 17.90 -19.52
N TYR A 152 9.72 17.44 -18.28
CA TYR A 152 9.14 18.13 -17.12
C TYR A 152 10.24 18.83 -16.33
N PHE A 153 10.01 20.04 -15.89
CA PHE A 153 10.81 20.70 -14.88
C PHE A 153 9.93 20.94 -13.66
N ALA A 154 10.17 20.17 -12.60
CA ALA A 154 9.39 20.20 -11.38
C ALA A 154 10.31 20.30 -10.16
N ARG A 155 10.10 21.30 -9.32
CA ARG A 155 10.83 21.52 -8.07
C ARG A 155 9.89 22.09 -7.01
N PRO A 156 8.87 21.34 -6.57
CA PRO A 156 8.00 21.78 -5.49
C PRO A 156 8.76 21.79 -4.17
N ASN A 157 8.34 22.66 -3.23
CA ASN A 157 8.72 22.48 -1.84
C ASN A 157 7.89 21.35 -1.21
N GLU A 158 8.28 20.88 -0.02
CA GLU A 158 7.61 19.75 0.65
C GLU A 158 6.14 20.04 0.97
N VAL A 159 5.82 21.26 1.40
CA VAL A 159 4.46 21.64 1.77
C VAL A 159 3.52 21.58 0.57
N ASP A 160 3.95 22.14 -0.56
CA ASP A 160 3.18 22.10 -1.80
C ASP A 160 3.05 20.66 -2.33
N PHE A 161 4.13 19.90 -2.31
CA PHE A 161 4.09 18.49 -2.71
C PHE A 161 3.05 17.69 -1.91
N ILE A 162 3.06 17.82 -0.58
CA ILE A 162 2.12 17.10 0.29
C ILE A 162 0.68 17.58 0.06
N ARG A 163 0.45 18.89 -0.09
CA ARG A 163 -0.88 19.44 -0.38
C ARG A 163 -1.43 18.86 -1.68
N GLU A 164 -0.69 18.97 -2.77
CA GLU A 164 -1.11 18.46 -4.08
C GLU A 164 -1.29 16.95 -4.10
N THR A 165 -0.46 16.22 -3.34
CA THR A 165 -0.60 14.76 -3.19
C THR A 165 -1.88 14.38 -2.47
N ARG A 166 -2.24 15.10 -1.40
CA ARG A 166 -3.50 14.86 -0.68
C ARG A 166 -4.72 15.13 -1.55
N ASP A 167 -4.68 16.23 -2.33
CA ASP A 167 -5.76 16.55 -3.25
C ASP A 167 -5.86 15.52 -4.39
N TYR A 168 -4.73 15.00 -4.86
CA TYR A 168 -4.72 13.92 -5.84
C TYR A 168 -5.33 12.63 -5.27
N ILE A 169 -4.95 12.22 -4.06
CA ILE A 169 -5.54 11.04 -3.42
C ILE A 169 -7.05 11.21 -3.27
N ASP A 170 -7.51 12.36 -2.79
CA ASP A 170 -8.94 12.63 -2.64
C ASP A 170 -9.66 12.59 -3.99
N SER A 171 -9.07 13.14 -5.07
CA SER A 171 -9.68 13.13 -6.40
C SER A 171 -9.87 11.72 -6.96
N LEU A 172 -8.97 10.78 -6.60
CA LEU A 172 -9.10 9.38 -7.02
C LEU A 172 -10.35 8.68 -6.44
N PHE A 173 -10.79 9.08 -5.24
CA PHE A 173 -11.82 8.33 -4.52
C PHE A 173 -13.19 9.02 -4.47
N VAL A 174 -13.29 10.31 -4.79
CA VAL A 174 -14.54 11.07 -4.63
C VAL A 174 -15.73 10.47 -5.38
N ASN A 175 -15.51 10.03 -6.62
CA ASN A 175 -16.59 9.40 -7.42
C ASN A 175 -17.00 8.04 -6.85
N TYR A 176 -16.02 7.21 -6.51
CA TYR A 176 -16.25 5.90 -5.92
C TYR A 176 -17.07 6.01 -4.63
N MET A 177 -16.64 6.87 -3.70
CA MET A 177 -17.35 7.07 -2.43
C MET A 177 -18.76 7.61 -2.63
N SER A 178 -18.96 8.49 -3.62
CA SER A 178 -20.29 9.01 -3.95
C SER A 178 -21.24 7.94 -4.53
N ILE A 179 -20.73 7.10 -5.44
CA ILE A 179 -21.50 6.02 -6.07
C ILE A 179 -21.90 4.96 -5.03
N GLU A 180 -20.93 4.55 -4.21
CA GLU A 180 -21.14 3.55 -3.15
C GLU A 180 -21.90 4.12 -1.93
N LYS A 181 -22.15 5.45 -1.89
CA LYS A 181 -22.81 6.15 -0.78
C LYS A 181 -22.13 5.90 0.58
N ILE A 182 -20.79 5.92 0.58
CA ILE A 182 -19.97 5.74 1.76
C ILE A 182 -19.30 7.05 2.17
N ASN A 183 -19.08 7.22 3.46
CA ASN A 183 -18.37 8.37 4.04
C ASN A 183 -16.95 7.98 4.53
N THR A 184 -16.70 6.69 4.68
CA THR A 184 -15.42 6.14 5.14
C THR A 184 -14.96 5.04 4.19
N LEU A 185 -13.78 5.24 3.59
CA LEU A 185 -13.17 4.29 2.67
C LEU A 185 -12.09 3.48 3.36
N VAL A 186 -12.25 2.16 3.34
CA VAL A 186 -11.25 1.21 3.82
C VAL A 186 -10.31 0.85 2.69
N LEU A 187 -9.02 1.05 2.92
CA LEU A 187 -7.92 0.78 2.00
C LEU A 187 -7.06 -0.37 2.53
N ASP A 188 -6.93 -1.44 1.75
CA ASP A 188 -6.03 -2.53 2.09
C ASP A 188 -4.59 -2.18 1.68
N GLN A 189 -3.65 -2.31 2.62
CA GLN A 189 -2.20 -2.17 2.42
C GLN A 189 -1.74 -0.82 1.84
N ALA A 190 -2.49 0.27 2.00
CA ALA A 190 -2.12 1.58 1.47
C ALA A 190 -0.89 2.18 2.16
N ILE A 191 -0.72 1.91 3.45
CA ILE A 191 0.39 2.38 4.28
C ILE A 191 1.17 1.16 4.79
N PRO A 192 2.49 1.07 4.54
CA PRO A 192 3.28 -0.06 5.05
C PRO A 192 3.48 0.07 6.56
N PRO A 193 3.33 -1.02 7.34
CA PRO A 193 3.58 -1.01 8.77
C PRO A 193 5.04 -0.73 9.13
N THR A 194 5.95 -0.83 8.16
CA THR A 194 7.39 -0.55 8.29
C THR A 194 7.75 0.93 8.10
N ASN A 195 6.84 1.77 7.60
CA ASN A 195 7.09 3.20 7.38
C ASN A 195 5.78 4.01 7.38
N ILE A 196 5.16 4.10 8.52
CA ILE A 196 3.89 4.79 8.71
C ILE A 196 4.07 6.30 8.55
N ILE A 197 5.09 6.87 9.20
CA ILE A 197 5.39 8.31 9.17
C ILE A 197 5.56 8.79 7.73
N GLY A 198 6.38 8.09 6.95
CA GLY A 198 6.73 8.50 5.59
C GLY A 198 5.61 8.43 4.58
N THR A 199 4.51 7.71 4.87
CA THR A 199 3.44 7.46 3.90
C THR A 199 2.07 7.97 4.35
N SER A 200 1.78 8.00 5.67
CA SER A 200 0.49 8.51 6.17
C SER A 200 0.26 9.98 5.89
N LYS A 201 1.32 10.75 5.70
CA LYS A 201 1.27 12.18 5.39
C LYS A 201 0.60 12.52 4.05
N TYR A 202 0.49 11.54 3.14
CA TYR A 202 -0.19 11.72 1.84
C TYR A 202 -1.72 11.69 1.93
N PHE A 203 -2.29 11.38 3.08
CA PHE A 203 -3.73 11.35 3.31
C PHE A 203 -4.14 12.48 4.27
N LYS A 204 -5.28 13.11 4.03
CA LYS A 204 -5.80 14.19 4.92
C LYS A 204 -6.25 13.63 6.26
N ASN A 205 -7.21 12.72 6.23
CA ASN A 205 -7.80 12.09 7.42
C ASN A 205 -7.65 10.57 7.32
N ILE A 206 -6.66 9.99 7.99
CA ILE A 206 -6.45 8.55 7.97
C ILE A 206 -6.26 8.00 9.36
N LYS A 207 -6.95 6.90 9.65
CA LYS A 207 -6.70 6.00 10.76
C LYS A 207 -6.09 4.71 10.23
N ILE A 208 -5.21 4.10 11.00
CA ILE A 208 -4.42 2.95 10.56
C ILE A 208 -4.59 1.82 11.55
N ILE A 209 -5.01 0.68 11.05
CA ILE A 209 -5.13 -0.56 11.82
C ILE A 209 -4.04 -1.51 11.31
N ILE A 210 -3.12 -1.88 12.19
CA ILE A 210 -2.08 -2.86 11.86
C ILE A 210 -2.49 -4.18 12.49
N VAL A 211 -2.69 -5.18 11.64
CA VAL A 211 -2.98 -6.54 12.08
C VAL A 211 -1.69 -7.35 12.06
N ASP A 212 -1.32 -7.87 13.21
CA ASP A 212 -0.23 -8.83 13.37
C ASP A 212 -0.79 -10.22 13.72
N ARG A 213 0.06 -11.22 13.77
CA ARG A 213 -0.32 -12.60 13.99
C ARG A 213 0.85 -13.39 14.53
N ASP A 214 0.58 -14.50 15.22
CA ASP A 214 1.59 -15.44 15.67
C ASP A 214 2.56 -15.83 14.54
N PRO A 215 3.88 -15.61 14.72
CA PRO A 215 4.87 -15.89 13.69
C PRO A 215 4.90 -17.36 13.26
N ARG A 216 4.54 -18.29 14.13
CA ARG A 216 4.48 -19.71 13.80
C ARG A 216 3.36 -19.99 12.79
N ASP A 217 2.20 -19.36 12.97
CA ASP A 217 1.07 -19.46 12.03
C ASP A 217 1.36 -18.73 10.71
N ILE A 218 2.03 -17.59 10.75
CA ILE A 218 2.51 -16.90 9.54
C ILE A 218 3.43 -17.84 8.76
N TYR A 219 4.42 -18.47 9.42
CA TYR A 219 5.36 -19.39 8.77
C TYR A 219 4.65 -20.56 8.10
N VAL A 220 3.73 -21.22 8.80
CA VAL A 220 2.95 -22.33 8.24
C VAL A 220 2.13 -21.89 7.01
N ASN A 221 1.47 -20.74 7.09
CA ASN A 221 0.72 -20.20 5.96
C ASN A 221 1.60 -19.84 4.75
N MET A 222 2.78 -19.29 5.01
CA MET A 222 3.74 -18.99 3.95
C MET A 222 4.20 -20.26 3.21
N ILE A 223 4.43 -21.36 3.93
CA ILE A 223 4.75 -22.66 3.33
C ILE A 223 3.58 -23.18 2.49
N ARG A 224 2.35 -23.18 3.03
CA ARG A 224 1.15 -23.64 2.34
C ARG A 224 0.88 -22.82 1.06
N GLY A 225 1.06 -21.50 1.13
CA GLY A 225 0.82 -20.56 0.03
C GLY A 225 1.94 -20.49 -1.01
N ARG A 226 2.99 -21.33 -0.93
CA ARG A 226 4.19 -21.29 -1.81
C ARG A 226 4.86 -19.91 -1.88
N GLY A 227 4.76 -19.15 -0.83
CA GLY A 227 5.35 -17.85 -0.49
C GLY A 227 5.86 -16.94 -1.61
N LEU A 228 5.37 -15.73 -1.64
CA LEU A 228 5.88 -14.64 -2.50
C LEU A 228 7.37 -14.32 -2.24
N LEU A 229 7.92 -14.74 -1.10
CA LEU A 229 9.26 -14.36 -0.63
C LEU A 229 10.36 -15.32 -1.08
N GLY A 230 9.99 -16.35 -1.84
CA GLY A 230 10.93 -17.33 -2.38
C GLY A 230 11.26 -18.49 -1.43
N PRO A 231 11.65 -19.64 -2.00
CA PRO A 231 11.82 -20.89 -1.27
C PRO A 231 13.00 -20.86 -0.28
N GLU A 232 13.93 -19.94 -0.42
CA GLU A 232 15.05 -19.84 0.50
C GLU A 232 14.72 -19.13 1.81
N LEU A 233 13.72 -18.25 1.81
CA LEU A 233 13.29 -17.56 3.02
C LEU A 233 12.46 -18.48 3.91
N ILE A 234 11.74 -19.42 3.29
CA ILE A 234 10.78 -20.30 3.96
C ILE A 234 11.19 -21.73 3.65
N LYS A 235 12.23 -22.21 4.28
CA LYS A 235 12.65 -23.61 4.19
C LYS A 235 11.88 -24.45 5.20
N ARG A 236 11.54 -25.68 4.81
CA ARG A 236 10.83 -26.61 5.70
C ARG A 236 11.62 -27.02 6.93
N ASP A 237 12.96 -27.00 6.84
CA ASP A 237 13.87 -27.53 7.83
C ASP A 237 14.82 -26.49 8.43
N SER A 238 14.62 -25.22 8.13
CA SER A 238 15.44 -24.12 8.68
C SER A 238 14.67 -22.82 8.68
N VAL A 239 14.61 -22.18 9.84
CA VAL A 239 13.86 -20.94 10.07
C VAL A 239 14.72 -19.70 10.23
N ASP A 240 16.05 -19.83 10.20
CA ASP A 240 16.97 -18.72 10.42
C ASP A 240 16.67 -17.48 9.57
N LYS A 241 16.48 -17.69 8.25
CA LYS A 241 16.15 -16.60 7.33
C LYS A 241 14.78 -16.01 7.59
N TYR A 242 13.80 -16.84 7.95
CA TYR A 242 12.46 -16.40 8.32
C TYR A 242 12.48 -15.55 9.58
N ILE A 243 13.13 -16.00 10.64
CA ILE A 243 13.27 -15.29 11.91
C ILE A 243 13.96 -13.94 11.67
N LYS A 244 15.06 -13.93 10.91
CA LYS A 244 15.77 -12.71 10.55
C LYS A 244 14.89 -11.74 9.76
N TRP A 245 14.16 -12.22 8.76
CA TRP A 245 13.19 -11.41 8.00
C TRP A 245 12.11 -10.84 8.91
N HIS A 246 11.47 -11.68 9.74
CA HIS A 246 10.42 -11.29 10.66
C HIS A 246 10.89 -10.18 11.61
N THR A 247 12.06 -10.37 12.22
CA THR A 247 12.68 -9.40 13.13
C THR A 247 13.01 -8.08 12.43
N LEU A 248 13.62 -8.14 11.23
CA LEU A 248 13.98 -6.94 10.48
C LEU A 248 12.75 -6.13 10.05
N MET A 249 11.70 -6.80 9.61
CA MET A 249 10.44 -6.14 9.24
C MET A 249 9.84 -5.37 10.42
N ARG A 250 9.88 -5.93 11.63
CA ARG A 250 9.28 -5.31 12.82
C ARG A 250 10.21 -4.32 13.49
N LYS A 251 11.51 -4.41 13.30
CA LYS A 251 12.49 -3.46 13.81
C LYS A 251 12.24 -2.05 13.26
N MET A 252 11.93 -1.91 11.98
CA MET A 252 11.63 -0.62 11.36
C MET A 252 10.39 0.04 11.98
N SER A 253 9.39 -0.76 12.35
CA SER A 253 8.16 -0.23 12.97
C SER A 253 8.33 0.28 14.41
N LYS A 254 9.42 -0.08 15.09
CA LYS A 254 9.71 0.41 16.46
C LYS A 254 9.92 1.93 16.49
N ASN A 255 10.45 2.52 15.42
CA ASN A 255 10.65 3.96 15.32
C ASN A 255 9.35 4.75 15.29
N ASP A 256 8.28 4.17 14.73
CA ASP A 256 6.97 4.79 14.68
C ASP A 256 6.30 4.82 16.08
N LYS A 257 6.63 3.86 16.96
CA LYS A 257 6.03 3.74 18.31
C LYS A 257 6.36 4.91 19.24
N ASN A 258 7.41 5.67 18.96
CA ASN A 258 7.84 6.81 19.78
C ASN A 258 7.26 8.15 19.30
N ASN A 259 6.53 8.18 18.21
CA ASN A 259 5.95 9.40 17.65
C ASN A 259 4.51 9.57 18.16
N LYS A 260 4.28 10.59 19.03
CA LYS A 260 2.97 10.86 19.64
C LYS A 260 1.85 11.10 18.62
N ASP A 261 2.15 11.73 17.49
CA ASP A 261 1.14 12.02 16.46
C ASP A 261 0.76 10.75 15.68
N ILE A 262 1.71 9.83 15.52
CA ILE A 262 1.44 8.52 14.94
C ILE A 262 0.62 7.67 15.89
N LEU A 263 0.92 7.67 17.19
CA LEU A 263 0.18 6.89 18.19
C LEU A 263 -1.32 7.22 18.21
N LYS A 264 -1.70 8.46 17.91
CA LYS A 264 -3.12 8.87 17.79
C LYS A 264 -3.82 8.33 16.53
N LYS A 265 -3.05 7.91 15.54
CA LYS A 265 -3.55 7.49 14.22
C LYS A 265 -3.44 5.98 13.99
N VAL A 266 -2.85 5.23 14.91
CA VAL A 266 -2.51 3.81 14.71
C VAL A 266 -2.95 2.99 15.89
N ILE A 267 -3.70 1.91 15.63
CA ILE A 267 -3.84 0.80 16.59
C ILE A 267 -3.21 -0.46 16.02
N ARG A 268 -2.85 -1.37 16.94
CA ARG A 268 -2.37 -2.70 16.62
C ARG A 268 -3.30 -3.74 17.19
N LEU A 269 -3.65 -4.73 16.40
CA LEU A 269 -4.51 -5.85 16.75
C LEU A 269 -3.79 -7.13 16.37
N ASN A 270 -4.01 -8.19 17.14
CA ASN A 270 -3.65 -9.52 16.72
C ASN A 270 -4.81 -10.16 15.96
N PHE A 271 -4.51 -10.95 14.97
CA PHE A 271 -5.53 -11.70 14.23
C PHE A 271 -6.28 -12.67 15.17
N GLU A 272 -5.57 -13.25 16.11
CA GLU A 272 -6.11 -14.14 17.14
C GLU A 272 -7.17 -13.44 18.00
N ASP A 273 -6.88 -12.21 18.47
CA ASP A 273 -7.85 -11.42 19.25
C ASP A 273 -9.09 -11.08 18.40
N LEU A 274 -8.90 -10.73 17.13
CA LEU A 274 -9.99 -10.41 16.22
C LEU A 274 -10.95 -11.60 16.02
N VAL A 275 -10.44 -12.82 16.13
CA VAL A 275 -11.21 -14.07 15.94
C VAL A 275 -11.76 -14.59 17.27
N LEU A 276 -10.92 -14.69 18.31
CA LEU A 276 -11.27 -15.33 19.58
C LEU A 276 -11.95 -14.38 20.58
N ASP A 277 -11.63 -13.08 20.51
CA ASP A 277 -12.21 -12.02 21.34
C ASP A 277 -12.85 -10.95 20.42
N TYR A 278 -13.77 -11.41 19.58
CA TYR A 278 -14.39 -10.63 18.52
C TYR A 278 -15.06 -9.35 19.02
N ASP A 279 -15.94 -9.44 20.02
CA ASP A 279 -16.73 -8.28 20.46
C ASP A 279 -15.84 -7.22 21.12
N SER A 280 -14.81 -7.61 21.87
CA SER A 280 -13.82 -6.69 22.46
C SER A 280 -12.96 -6.04 21.36
N SER A 281 -12.54 -6.81 20.37
CA SER A 281 -11.79 -6.29 19.22
C SER A 281 -12.60 -5.28 18.40
N VAL A 282 -13.87 -5.54 18.17
CA VAL A 282 -14.80 -4.62 17.52
C VAL A 282 -14.95 -3.34 18.33
N ALA A 283 -15.19 -3.43 19.65
CA ALA A 283 -15.30 -2.27 20.53
C ALA A 283 -14.03 -1.41 20.49
N LYS A 284 -12.85 -2.02 20.54
CA LYS A 284 -11.55 -1.35 20.46
C LYS A 284 -11.36 -0.62 19.11
N ILE A 285 -11.78 -1.23 18.00
CA ILE A 285 -11.74 -0.60 16.69
C ILE A 285 -12.65 0.63 16.64
N PHE A 286 -13.87 0.55 17.16
CA PHE A 286 -14.82 1.66 17.17
C PHE A 286 -14.36 2.84 18.03
N ASP A 287 -13.88 2.55 19.24
CA ASP A 287 -13.32 3.58 20.12
C ASP A 287 -12.18 4.31 19.41
N PHE A 288 -11.30 3.56 18.77
CA PHE A 288 -10.19 4.13 18.03
C PHE A 288 -10.64 4.98 16.83
N ILE A 289 -11.60 4.50 16.04
CA ILE A 289 -12.08 5.22 14.84
C ILE A 289 -12.89 6.45 15.27
N GLY A 290 -13.51 6.44 16.46
CA GLY A 290 -14.32 7.52 16.98
C GLY A 290 -15.64 7.68 16.21
N VAL A 291 -16.19 6.59 15.70
CA VAL A 291 -17.45 6.56 14.96
C VAL A 291 -18.43 5.65 15.71
N ASN A 292 -19.62 6.17 15.99
CA ASN A 292 -20.74 5.35 16.48
C ASN A 292 -21.39 4.62 15.30
N GLY A 293 -20.63 3.68 14.70
CA GLY A 293 -21.12 2.91 13.56
C GLY A 293 -22.13 1.85 13.99
N VAL A 294 -23.22 1.76 13.25
CA VAL A 294 -24.16 0.64 13.40
C VAL A 294 -23.57 -0.58 12.70
N HIS A 295 -23.38 -1.66 13.45
CA HIS A 295 -22.93 -2.95 12.90
C HIS A 295 -24.13 -3.66 12.25
N SER A 296 -24.54 -3.15 11.07
CA SER A 296 -25.78 -3.54 10.41
C SER A 296 -25.72 -4.91 9.72
N GLN A 297 -24.51 -5.39 9.40
CA GLN A 297 -24.30 -6.59 8.60
C GLN A 297 -23.36 -7.60 9.29
N LYS A 298 -23.49 -7.77 10.61
CA LYS A 298 -22.65 -8.65 11.43
C LYS A 298 -22.54 -10.06 10.82
N TYR A 299 -21.29 -10.54 10.65
CA TYR A 299 -20.92 -11.84 10.07
C TYR A 299 -21.21 -12.03 8.56
N LYS A 300 -21.55 -10.95 7.85
CA LYS A 300 -21.79 -11.06 6.40
C LYS A 300 -20.49 -11.20 5.59
N PHE A 301 -19.47 -10.46 5.97
CA PHE A 301 -18.21 -10.44 5.25
C PHE A 301 -17.09 -11.09 6.06
N PHE A 302 -17.10 -10.96 7.38
CA PHE A 302 -16.15 -11.59 8.29
C PHE A 302 -16.87 -12.50 9.29
N ASN A 303 -16.54 -13.80 9.23
CA ASN A 303 -17.05 -14.78 10.19
C ASN A 303 -15.88 -15.30 11.05
N PRO A 304 -15.80 -14.93 12.35
CA PRO A 304 -14.73 -15.37 13.24
C PRO A 304 -14.69 -16.88 13.39
N ASN A 305 -15.84 -17.58 13.41
CA ASN A 305 -15.88 -19.04 13.51
C ASN A 305 -15.20 -19.75 12.33
N ALA A 306 -15.40 -19.22 11.10
CA ALA A 306 -14.71 -19.73 9.92
C ALA A 306 -13.21 -19.41 9.95
N SER A 307 -12.85 -18.25 10.49
CA SER A 307 -11.46 -17.81 10.59
C SER A 307 -10.67 -18.51 11.70
N ALA A 308 -11.35 -19.10 12.70
CA ALA A 308 -10.73 -19.84 13.80
C ALA A 308 -9.87 -21.04 13.30
N ALA A 309 -10.25 -21.65 12.18
CA ALA A 309 -9.47 -22.72 11.54
C ALA A 309 -8.06 -22.26 11.07
N ASN A 310 -7.80 -20.96 11.06
CA ASN A 310 -6.48 -20.42 10.73
C ASN A 310 -5.62 -20.11 11.97
N ILE A 311 -6.10 -20.38 13.18
CA ILE A 311 -5.39 -20.12 14.44
C ILE A 311 -4.79 -21.42 14.96
N GLY A 312 -3.56 -21.37 15.42
CA GLY A 312 -2.86 -22.53 15.98
C GLY A 312 -2.42 -23.55 14.93
N LEU A 313 -2.29 -23.16 13.67
CA LEU A 313 -1.82 -24.03 12.58
C LEU A 313 -0.46 -24.66 12.89
N TRP A 314 0.34 -24.00 13.66
CA TRP A 314 1.66 -24.45 14.09
C TRP A 314 1.60 -25.67 14.99
N LYS A 315 0.50 -25.91 15.74
CA LYS A 315 0.34 -27.06 16.62
C LYS A 315 0.32 -28.38 15.86
N GLU A 316 -0.23 -28.34 14.63
CA GLU A 316 -0.34 -29.50 13.74
C GLU A 316 0.81 -29.59 12.72
N TYR A 317 1.76 -28.66 12.78
CA TYR A 317 2.89 -28.70 11.85
C TYR A 317 3.80 -29.88 12.14
N HIS A 318 4.18 -30.63 11.10
CA HIS A 318 4.90 -31.92 11.26
C HIS A 318 6.29 -31.79 11.92
N ASN A 319 6.93 -30.61 11.81
CA ASN A 319 8.23 -30.35 12.43
C ASN A 319 8.08 -29.38 13.61
N GLN A 320 7.90 -29.93 14.81
CA GLN A 320 7.73 -29.15 16.04
C GLN A 320 9.03 -28.50 16.53
N GLU A 321 10.20 -29.01 16.16
CA GLU A 321 11.49 -28.39 16.49
C GLU A 321 11.60 -27.00 15.85
N VAL A 322 11.17 -26.88 14.60
CA VAL A 322 11.09 -25.58 13.88
C VAL A 322 10.14 -24.60 14.57
N MET A 323 8.99 -25.07 15.06
CA MET A 323 8.03 -24.22 15.79
C MET A 323 8.60 -23.74 17.12
N GLN A 324 9.30 -24.63 17.82
CA GLN A 324 9.97 -24.30 19.07
C GLN A 324 11.15 -23.33 18.86
N GLU A 325 11.90 -23.47 17.78
CA GLU A 325 12.98 -22.55 17.42
C GLU A 325 12.43 -21.12 17.16
N ILE A 326 11.31 -20.98 16.42
CA ILE A 326 10.64 -19.70 16.23
C ILE A 326 10.23 -19.11 17.59
N ALA A 327 9.60 -19.92 18.45
CA ALA A 327 9.15 -19.45 19.76
C ALA A 327 10.31 -19.01 20.68
N ASN A 328 11.44 -19.71 20.64
CA ASN A 328 12.61 -19.37 21.43
C ASN A 328 13.31 -18.09 20.96
N MET A 329 13.33 -17.85 19.64
CA MET A 329 14.10 -16.75 19.04
C MET A 329 13.32 -15.42 18.97
N ILE A 330 11.99 -15.47 18.91
CA ILE A 330 11.11 -14.29 18.82
C ILE A 330 9.87 -14.44 19.72
N PRO A 331 10.06 -14.78 21.02
CA PRO A 331 8.96 -15.07 21.94
C PRO A 331 7.98 -13.92 22.13
N GLU A 332 8.45 -12.68 22.00
CA GLU A 332 7.64 -11.47 22.16
C GLU A 332 6.53 -11.29 21.11
N TYR A 333 6.55 -12.10 20.06
CA TYR A 333 5.53 -12.10 19.00
C TYR A 333 4.66 -13.37 19.02
N CYS A 334 5.04 -14.40 19.78
CA CYS A 334 4.26 -15.61 19.91
C CYS A 334 3.08 -15.39 20.85
N ILE A 335 1.96 -16.02 20.52
CA ILE A 335 0.71 -15.90 21.27
C ILE A 335 0.40 -17.26 21.91
N ASP A 336 0.20 -17.26 23.21
CA ASP A 336 -0.23 -18.45 23.96
C ASP A 336 -1.74 -18.62 23.77
N ILE A 337 -2.12 -19.67 23.01
CA ILE A 337 -3.50 -20.01 22.65
C ILE A 337 -3.82 -21.40 23.16
#